data_92744b19db4d9a78171b5236c83afb42
#
_entry.id   92744b19db4d9a78171b5236c83afb42
#
_cell.length_a   1.000
_cell.length_b   1.000
_cell.length_c   1.000
_cell.angle_alpha   90.00
_cell.angle_beta   90.00
_cell.angle_gamma   90.00
#
_symmetry.space_group_name_H-M   'P 1'
#
loop_
_entity.id
_entity.type
_entity.pdbx_description
1 polymer ?
#
loop_
_entity_poly.entity_id
_entity_poly.type
_entity_poly.pdbx_seq_one_letter_code
_entity_poly.pdbx_strand_id
1 'polypeptide(L)'
;DWAEKKGSHEIVILDGVASTSHDDKAFCAAEDDLCRVMEDIDIKMIPQGFITGVVGGILNECLVRKIQGVTLLVKANDKGPDPLAAATLVKAVNRAYHMDIDTTELRKEKKRIDADFKELSNKYTEHKKIDSNMYM
;
A
#
# COMPACT_ATOMS: atom_id res chain seq x y z
N ASP A 1 19.28 -13.76 -6.21
CA ASP A 1 20.73 -13.95 -5.99
C ASP A 1 21.25 -13.19 -4.75
N TRP A 2 20.97 -11.86 -4.60
CA TRP A 2 21.43 -11.11 -3.42
C TRP A 2 20.79 -11.61 -2.12
N ALA A 3 19.49 -11.85 -2.09
CA ALA A 3 18.76 -12.34 -0.93
C ALA A 3 19.25 -13.75 -0.52
N GLU A 4 19.44 -14.65 -1.47
CA GLU A 4 19.98 -15.98 -1.22
C GLU A 4 21.39 -15.92 -0.61
N LYS A 5 22.26 -15.05 -1.14
CA LYS A 5 23.61 -14.82 -0.59
C LYS A 5 23.57 -14.28 0.84
N LYS A 6 22.49 -13.63 1.23
CA LYS A 6 22.25 -13.17 2.61
C LYS A 6 21.55 -14.20 3.49
N GLY A 7 21.21 -15.38 2.97
CA GLY A 7 20.52 -16.43 3.70
C GLY A 7 19.05 -16.11 3.98
N SER A 8 18.42 -15.28 3.14
CA SER A 8 16.99 -15.00 3.26
C SER A 8 16.16 -16.22 2.85
N HIS A 9 15.22 -16.63 3.69
CA HIS A 9 14.31 -17.73 3.42
C HIS A 9 12.97 -17.26 2.87
N GLU A 10 12.65 -15.99 3.05
CA GLU A 10 11.42 -15.35 2.61
C GLU A 10 11.68 -13.96 2.05
N ILE A 11 10.92 -13.59 1.04
CA ILE A 11 10.91 -12.23 0.46
C ILE A 11 9.50 -11.68 0.59
N VAL A 12 9.39 -10.57 1.31
CA VAL A 12 8.12 -9.86 1.49
C VAL A 12 8.14 -8.60 0.64
N ILE A 13 7.13 -8.45 -0.20
CA ILE A 13 6.96 -7.29 -1.07
C ILE A 13 5.77 -6.49 -0.54
N LEU A 14 5.94 -5.20 -0.40
CA LEU A 14 4.88 -4.27 -0.01
C LEU A 14 4.52 -3.40 -1.19
N ASP A 15 3.25 -3.42 -1.61
CA ASP A 15 2.83 -2.67 -2.79
C ASP A 15 1.41 -2.10 -2.65
N GLY A 16 1.10 -1.09 -3.45
CA GLY A 16 -0.20 -0.43 -3.52
C GLY A 16 -0.89 -0.67 -4.85
N VAL A 17 -2.16 -1.04 -4.80
CA VAL A 17 -3.01 -1.12 -6.00
C VAL A 17 -3.79 0.18 -6.12
N ALA A 18 -3.65 0.85 -7.27
CA ALA A 18 -4.37 2.09 -7.56
C ALA A 18 -5.89 1.91 -7.39
N SER A 19 -6.49 2.75 -6.57
CA SER A 19 -7.93 2.70 -6.29
C SER A 19 -8.48 4.09 -5.97
N THR A 20 -9.70 4.33 -6.36
CA THR A 20 -10.46 5.52 -5.97
C THR A 20 -11.16 5.35 -4.62
N SER A 21 -11.25 4.12 -4.11
CA SER A 21 -11.85 3.81 -2.80
C SER A 21 -10.78 3.44 -1.80
N HIS A 22 -10.82 4.07 -0.62
CA HIS A 22 -10.02 3.65 0.51
C HIS A 22 -10.62 2.39 1.15
N ASP A 23 -9.75 1.44 1.51
CA ASP A 23 -10.12 0.22 2.21
C ASP A 23 -9.03 -0.05 3.27
N ASP A 24 -9.44 -0.22 4.53
CA ASP A 24 -8.52 -0.52 5.64
C ASP A 24 -8.05 -1.99 5.65
N LYS A 25 -8.16 -2.68 4.50
CA LYS A 25 -7.81 -4.09 4.37
C LYS A 25 -6.55 -4.27 3.56
N ALA A 26 -5.70 -5.17 4.05
CA ALA A 26 -4.59 -5.70 3.28
C ALA A 26 -4.97 -7.04 2.63
N PHE A 27 -4.39 -7.28 1.47
CA PHE A 27 -4.53 -8.51 0.71
C PHE A 27 -3.15 -9.14 0.53
N CYS A 28 -3.10 -10.43 0.31
CA CYS A 28 -1.87 -11.12 -0.04
C CYS A 28 -1.94 -11.75 -1.43
N ALA A 29 -0.77 -11.87 -2.03
CA ALA A 29 -0.52 -12.74 -3.16
C ALA A 29 0.76 -13.54 -2.89
N ALA A 30 0.63 -14.85 -2.87
CA ALA A 30 1.68 -15.81 -2.57
C ALA A 30 1.26 -17.19 -3.06
N GLU A 31 2.07 -18.21 -2.81
CA GLU A 31 1.64 -19.60 -2.94
C GLU A 31 0.50 -19.94 -1.96
N ASP A 32 -0.36 -20.89 -2.32
CA ASP A 32 -1.60 -21.22 -1.59
C ASP A 32 -1.38 -21.47 -0.09
N ASP A 33 -0.32 -22.16 0.28
CA ASP A 33 -0.02 -22.47 1.68
C ASP A 33 0.29 -21.22 2.49
N LEU A 34 1.02 -20.27 1.91
CA LEU A 34 1.31 -18.98 2.54
C LEU A 34 0.05 -18.10 2.61
N CYS A 35 -0.79 -18.12 1.56
CA CYS A 35 -2.05 -17.40 1.57
C CYS A 35 -2.97 -17.87 2.70
N ARG A 36 -3.06 -19.18 2.96
CA ARG A 36 -3.85 -19.71 4.08
C ARG A 36 -3.37 -19.20 5.44
N VAL A 37 -2.06 -19.18 5.65
CA VAL A 37 -1.48 -18.60 6.89
C VAL A 37 -1.84 -17.12 7.03
N MET A 38 -1.85 -16.37 5.94
CA MET A 38 -2.23 -14.96 5.95
C MET A 38 -3.73 -14.76 6.21
N GLU A 39 -4.58 -15.67 5.73
CA GLU A 39 -6.03 -15.62 5.99
C GLU A 39 -6.36 -15.81 7.47
N ASP A 40 -5.63 -16.65 8.19
CA ASP A 40 -5.80 -16.87 9.64
C ASP A 40 -5.58 -15.58 10.46
N ILE A 41 -4.86 -14.61 9.92
CA ILE A 41 -4.61 -13.29 10.52
C ILE A 41 -5.36 -12.15 9.82
N ASP A 42 -6.44 -12.47 9.11
CA ASP A 42 -7.33 -11.51 8.42
C ASP A 42 -6.63 -10.72 7.28
N ILE A 43 -5.67 -11.35 6.61
CA ILE A 43 -5.09 -10.85 5.36
C ILE A 43 -5.53 -11.79 4.24
N LYS A 44 -6.55 -11.38 3.48
CA LYS A 44 -7.17 -12.23 2.46
C LYS A 44 -6.33 -12.33 1.20
N MET A 45 -6.40 -13.46 0.54
CA MET A 45 -5.88 -13.60 -0.82
C MET A 45 -6.65 -12.67 -1.78
N ILE A 46 -5.94 -12.06 -2.74
CA ILE A 46 -6.61 -11.32 -3.82
C ILE A 46 -7.48 -12.29 -4.64
N PRO A 47 -8.75 -11.92 -4.92
CA PRO A 47 -9.71 -12.88 -5.48
C PRO A 47 -9.33 -13.37 -6.88
N GLN A 48 -8.89 -12.53 -7.74
CA GLN A 48 -8.34 -12.83 -9.08
C GLN A 48 -7.63 -11.58 -9.62
N GLY A 49 -6.49 -11.75 -10.26
CA GLY A 49 -5.78 -10.63 -10.85
C GLY A 49 -4.47 -11.04 -11.50
N PHE A 50 -3.87 -10.11 -12.19
CA PHE A 50 -2.53 -10.24 -12.72
C PHE A 50 -1.59 -9.35 -11.93
N ILE A 51 -0.54 -9.92 -11.38
CA ILE A 51 0.54 -9.16 -10.77
C ILE A 51 1.62 -9.01 -11.84
N THR A 52 1.89 -7.76 -12.22
CA THR A 52 2.81 -7.42 -13.30
C THR A 52 3.98 -6.57 -12.79
N GLY A 53 4.89 -6.22 -13.69
CA GLY A 53 6.03 -5.37 -13.36
C GLY A 53 7.02 -6.03 -12.41
N VAL A 54 7.65 -5.22 -11.58
CA VAL A 54 8.72 -5.66 -10.66
C VAL A 54 8.21 -6.69 -9.66
N VAL A 55 7.04 -6.48 -9.09
CA VAL A 55 6.42 -7.39 -8.10
C VAL A 55 6.20 -8.78 -8.70
N GLY A 56 5.56 -8.84 -9.88
CA GLY A 56 5.34 -10.11 -10.57
C GLY A 56 6.65 -10.81 -10.93
N GLY A 57 7.66 -10.05 -11.35
CA GLY A 57 9.00 -10.58 -11.63
C GLY A 57 9.67 -11.19 -10.40
N ILE A 58 9.59 -10.51 -9.25
CA ILE A 58 10.17 -11.02 -7.99
C ILE A 58 9.44 -12.28 -7.52
N LEU A 59 8.10 -12.29 -7.53
CA LEU A 59 7.32 -13.48 -7.16
C LEU A 59 7.64 -14.68 -8.05
N ASN A 60 7.71 -14.46 -9.37
CA ASN A 60 8.09 -15.53 -10.30
C ASN A 60 9.49 -16.08 -10.01
N GLU A 61 10.45 -15.20 -9.72
CA GLU A 61 11.80 -15.59 -9.37
C GLU A 61 11.84 -16.37 -8.04
N CYS A 62 11.00 -15.99 -7.07
CA CYS A 62 10.83 -16.74 -5.82
C CYS A 62 10.37 -18.18 -6.08
N LEU A 63 9.34 -18.35 -6.93
CA LEU A 63 8.85 -19.65 -7.33
C LEU A 63 9.94 -20.52 -8.00
N VAL A 64 10.67 -19.94 -8.96
CA VAL A 64 11.72 -20.65 -9.68
C VAL A 64 12.85 -21.10 -8.73
N ARG A 65 13.20 -20.27 -7.76
CA ARG A 65 14.29 -20.54 -6.80
C ARG A 65 13.84 -21.27 -5.55
N LYS A 66 12.53 -21.55 -5.41
CA LYS A 66 11.95 -22.17 -4.21
C LYS A 66 12.23 -21.38 -2.94
N ILE A 67 12.19 -20.06 -3.04
CA ILE A 67 12.23 -19.12 -1.92
C ILE A 67 10.78 -18.70 -1.66
N GLN A 68 10.37 -18.61 -0.40
CA GLN A 68 9.06 -18.11 -0.07
C GLN A 68 8.90 -16.65 -0.50
N GLY A 69 7.89 -16.35 -1.31
CA GLY A 69 7.58 -15.01 -1.78
C GLY A 69 6.15 -14.61 -1.39
N VAL A 70 6.02 -13.50 -0.68
CA VAL A 70 4.72 -12.93 -0.28
C VAL A 70 4.64 -11.50 -0.72
N THR A 71 3.55 -11.12 -1.37
CA THR A 71 3.22 -9.72 -1.60
C THR A 71 2.05 -9.32 -0.72
N LEU A 72 2.22 -8.28 0.08
CA LEU A 72 1.15 -7.61 0.81
C LEU A 72 0.70 -6.39 0.02
N LEU A 73 -0.59 -6.32 -0.27
CA LEU A 73 -1.21 -5.33 -1.14
C LEU A 73 -2.26 -4.53 -0.36
N VAL A 74 -2.35 -3.24 -0.63
CA VAL A 74 -3.44 -2.38 -0.17
C VAL A 74 -3.99 -1.56 -1.32
N LYS A 75 -5.23 -1.13 -1.22
CA LYS A 75 -5.76 -0.09 -2.09
C LYS A 75 -5.15 1.24 -1.71
N ALA A 76 -4.56 1.93 -2.67
CA ALA A 76 -3.90 3.21 -2.47
C ALA A 76 -4.34 4.22 -3.52
N ASN A 77 -4.34 5.50 -3.15
CA ASN A 77 -4.61 6.60 -4.07
C ASN A 77 -3.46 6.72 -5.09
N ASP A 78 -3.78 6.83 -6.36
CA ASP A 78 -2.82 7.01 -7.46
C ASP A 78 -2.45 8.48 -7.73
N LYS A 79 -3.15 9.44 -7.08
CA LYS A 79 -2.96 10.89 -7.31
C LYS A 79 -1.91 11.54 -6.41
N GLY A 80 -1.35 10.80 -5.46
CA GLY A 80 -0.36 11.33 -4.54
C GLY A 80 -0.06 10.39 -3.37
N PRO A 81 0.75 10.85 -2.39
CA PRO A 81 1.07 10.05 -1.22
C PRO A 81 -0.17 9.60 -0.45
N ASP A 82 -0.21 8.33 -0.05
CA ASP A 82 -1.30 7.76 0.73
C ASP A 82 -0.79 7.17 2.07
N PRO A 83 -0.64 8.01 3.10
CA PRO A 83 -0.17 7.57 4.41
C PRO A 83 -1.12 6.58 5.11
N LEU A 84 -2.43 6.58 4.78
CA LEU A 84 -3.36 5.62 5.36
C LEU A 84 -3.17 4.23 4.75
N ALA A 85 -2.99 4.14 3.44
CA ALA A 85 -2.63 2.89 2.78
C ALA A 85 -1.31 2.33 3.34
N ALA A 86 -0.29 3.19 3.50
CA ALA A 86 0.97 2.80 4.14
C ALA A 86 0.77 2.31 5.57
N ALA A 87 -0.05 2.98 6.39
CA ALA A 87 -0.35 2.54 7.75
C ALA A 87 -1.07 1.18 7.77
N THR A 88 -1.93 0.90 6.80
CA THR A 88 -2.61 -0.39 6.65
C THR A 88 -1.61 -1.50 6.30
N LEU A 89 -0.65 -1.24 5.40
CA LEU A 89 0.46 -2.18 5.12
C LEU A 89 1.30 -2.46 6.35
N VAL A 90 1.72 -1.42 7.09
CA VAL A 90 2.50 -1.59 8.33
C VAL A 90 1.75 -2.45 9.35
N LYS A 91 0.43 -2.24 9.51
CA LYS A 91 -0.38 -3.10 10.39
C LYS A 91 -0.44 -4.55 9.91
N ALA A 92 -0.49 -4.79 8.60
CA ALA A 92 -0.45 -6.13 8.05
C ALA A 92 0.90 -6.81 8.34
N VAL A 93 2.02 -6.09 8.15
CA VAL A 93 3.35 -6.56 8.51
C VAL A 93 3.46 -6.87 10.00
N ASN A 94 2.96 -5.97 10.86
CA ASN A 94 2.96 -6.18 12.31
C ASN A 94 2.25 -7.49 12.69
N ARG A 95 1.08 -7.76 12.08
CA ARG A 95 0.34 -9.00 12.33
C ARG A 95 1.07 -10.24 11.79
N ALA A 96 1.55 -10.17 10.54
CA ALA A 96 2.15 -11.31 9.87
C ALA A 96 3.49 -11.74 10.50
N TYR A 97 4.26 -10.76 10.99
CA TYR A 97 5.64 -10.97 11.45
C TYR A 97 5.84 -10.65 12.94
N HIS A 98 4.75 -10.49 13.69
CA HIS A 98 4.79 -10.18 15.13
C HIS A 98 5.67 -8.97 15.46
N MET A 99 5.61 -7.94 14.61
CA MET A 99 6.32 -6.68 14.79
C MET A 99 5.42 -5.66 15.50
N ASP A 100 6.03 -4.61 16.05
CA ASP A 100 5.31 -3.50 16.70
C ASP A 100 5.82 -2.16 16.14
N ILE A 101 5.61 -1.97 14.84
CA ILE A 101 5.98 -0.72 14.16
C ILE A 101 4.86 0.30 14.37
N ASP A 102 5.19 1.45 14.93
CA ASP A 102 4.23 2.54 15.17
C ASP A 102 3.78 3.20 13.85
N THR A 103 2.48 3.43 13.71
CA THR A 103 1.87 4.08 12.55
C THR A 103 1.36 5.50 12.86
N THR A 104 1.66 6.04 14.03
CA THR A 104 1.14 7.34 14.49
C THR A 104 1.58 8.48 13.57
N GLU A 105 2.83 8.49 13.13
CA GLU A 105 3.35 9.51 12.23
C GLU A 105 2.68 9.49 10.86
N LEU A 106 2.40 8.31 10.31
CA LEU A 106 1.67 8.17 9.05
C LEU A 106 0.26 8.77 9.14
N ARG A 107 -0.41 8.60 10.27
CA ARG A 107 -1.74 9.18 10.51
C ARG A 107 -1.70 10.70 10.68
N LYS A 108 -0.66 11.24 11.30
CA LYS A 108 -0.43 12.69 11.40
C LYS A 108 -0.16 13.30 10.02
N GLU A 109 0.66 12.63 9.21
CA GLU A 109 0.98 13.06 7.86
C GLU A 109 -0.27 13.15 6.98
N LYS A 110 -1.19 12.19 7.08
CA LYS A 110 -2.48 12.26 6.38
C LYS A 110 -3.26 13.52 6.74
N LYS A 111 -3.35 13.85 8.03
CA LYS A 111 -4.06 15.07 8.48
C LYS A 111 -3.41 16.34 7.93
N ARG A 112 -2.06 16.36 7.84
CA ARG A 112 -1.32 17.48 7.27
C ARG A 112 -1.61 17.64 5.78
N ILE A 113 -1.53 16.57 5.01
CA ILE A 113 -1.85 16.58 3.57
C ILE A 113 -3.28 17.06 3.31
N ASP A 114 -4.25 16.58 4.09
CA ASP A 114 -5.65 17.00 3.95
C ASP A 114 -5.85 18.49 4.29
N ALA A 115 -5.14 19.01 5.27
CA ALA A 115 -5.17 20.44 5.63
C ALA A 115 -4.57 21.30 4.52
N ASP A 116 -3.40 20.94 4.00
CA ASP A 116 -2.73 21.65 2.91
C ASP A 116 -3.58 21.67 1.64
N PHE A 117 -4.21 20.54 1.31
CA PHE A 117 -5.10 20.42 0.16
C PHE A 117 -6.35 21.32 0.31
N LYS A 118 -6.92 21.37 1.51
CA LYS A 118 -8.07 22.25 1.81
C LYS A 118 -7.71 23.72 1.69
N GLU A 119 -6.54 24.11 2.18
CA GLU A 119 -6.04 25.50 2.06
C GLU A 119 -5.85 25.91 0.60
N LEU A 120 -5.19 25.04 -0.20
CA LEU A 120 -4.99 25.28 -1.63
C LEU A 120 -6.32 25.39 -2.38
N SER A 121 -7.28 24.52 -2.09
CA SER A 121 -8.61 24.55 -2.68
C SER A 121 -9.37 25.83 -2.37
N ASN A 122 -9.29 26.32 -1.13
CA ASN A 122 -9.90 27.57 -0.72
C ASN A 122 -9.29 28.77 -1.46
N LYS A 123 -7.96 28.85 -1.52
CA LYS A 123 -7.24 29.90 -2.27
C LYS A 123 -7.63 29.93 -3.74
N TYR A 124 -7.75 28.76 -4.38
CA TYR A 124 -8.16 28.65 -5.77
C TYR A 124 -9.60 29.14 -5.99
N THR A 125 -10.52 28.82 -5.06
CA THR A 125 -11.91 29.24 -5.12
C THR A 125 -12.07 30.77 -4.91
N GLU A 126 -11.26 31.37 -4.03
CA GLU A 126 -11.23 32.83 -3.81
C GLU A 126 -10.72 33.56 -5.06
N HIS A 127 -9.63 33.10 -5.68
CA HIS A 127 -9.13 33.69 -6.92
C HIS A 127 -10.18 33.66 -8.05
N LYS A 128 -10.89 32.55 -8.19
CA LYS A 128 -11.93 32.41 -9.21
C LYS A 128 -13.13 33.35 -8.99
N LYS A 129 -13.46 33.66 -7.72
CA LYS A 129 -14.50 34.64 -7.40
C LYS A 129 -14.06 36.09 -7.70
N ILE A 130 -12.79 36.41 -7.49
CA ILE A 130 -12.25 37.74 -7.81
C ILE A 130 -12.26 37.96 -9.32
N ASP A 131 -11.82 36.98 -10.12
CA ASP A 131 -11.82 37.09 -11.58
C ASP A 131 -13.24 37.21 -12.14
N SER A 132 -14.23 36.51 -11.61
CA SER A 132 -15.60 36.61 -12.08
C SER A 132 -16.27 37.97 -11.77
N ASN A 133 -15.82 38.62 -10.68
CA ASN A 133 -16.33 39.98 -10.34
C ASN A 133 -15.65 41.12 -11.12
N MET A 134 -14.52 40.86 -11.76
CA MET A 134 -13.80 41.87 -12.56
C MET A 134 -14.35 41.98 -14.00
N TYR A 135 -15.20 41.01 -14.44
CA TYR A 135 -15.79 41.01 -15.77
C TYR A 135 -17.31 41.33 -15.77
N MET A 136 -17.84 41.74 -14.66
CA MET A 136 -19.17 42.34 -14.53
C MET A 136 -19.07 43.84 -14.30
#